data_9147bce0a9793121fce2037f6d9b1029
#
_entry.id   9147bce0a9793121fce2037f6d9b1029
#
_cell.length_a   1.000
_cell.length_b   1.000
_cell.length_c   1.000
_cell.angle_alpha   90.00
_cell.angle_beta   90.00
_cell.angle_gamma   90.00
#
_symmetry.space_group_name_H-M   'P 1'
#
loop_
_entity.id
_entity.type
_entity.pdbx_description
1 polymer ?
#
loop_
_entity_poly.entity_id
_entity_poly.type
_entity_poly.pdbx_seq_one_letter_code
_entity_poly.pdbx_strand_id
1 'polypeptide(L)'
;LSKFKVVYIAPMKALVAEITGNLSNRLKTLGITVKELTGDVHLSKSQIEETQIIISTPEKWDIITRKTGERLFVEKVKLIIIDEIHLLSDSRGPVLESIIARTIRQVETSQLPTRLVGLSATLPNYKDVGAVLRTKKEGLFYFDQSYRPIPLEQRYVGVTEKKGVRKMLMIN
;
A
#
# COMPACT_ATOMS: atom_id res chain seq x y z
N LEU A 1 16.01 16.34 9.13
CA LEU A 1 14.90 15.64 8.44
C LEU A 1 15.33 14.71 7.32
N SER A 2 16.58 14.80 6.81
CA SER A 2 17.09 13.98 5.69
C SER A 2 17.47 12.53 6.04
N LYS A 3 17.41 12.14 7.31
CA LYS A 3 17.97 10.86 7.81
C LYS A 3 17.04 9.65 7.71
N PHE A 4 15.75 9.82 7.45
CA PHE A 4 14.79 8.71 7.34
C PHE A 4 13.90 8.87 6.12
N LYS A 5 13.41 7.75 5.62
CA LYS A 5 12.49 7.73 4.49
C LYS A 5 11.26 6.88 4.82
N VAL A 6 10.14 7.32 4.29
CA VAL A 6 8.87 6.60 4.32
C VAL A 6 8.51 6.23 2.88
N VAL A 7 8.05 5.01 2.69
CA VAL A 7 7.54 4.54 1.40
C VAL A 7 6.07 4.19 1.55
N TYR A 8 5.24 4.72 0.69
CA TYR A 8 3.83 4.38 0.58
C TYR A 8 3.60 3.67 -0.74
N ILE A 9 3.12 2.45 -0.70
CA ILE A 9 2.86 1.61 -1.87
C ILE A 9 1.36 1.62 -2.13
N ALA A 10 0.97 2.29 -3.22
CA ALA A 10 -0.42 2.35 -3.68
C ALA A 10 -0.63 1.46 -4.91
N PRO A 11 -1.79 0.82 -5.06
CA PRO A 11 -2.00 -0.21 -6.08
C PRO A 11 -2.05 0.33 -7.52
N MET A 12 -2.31 1.61 -7.72
CA MET A 12 -2.49 2.20 -9.05
C MET A 12 -1.81 3.57 -9.17
N LYS A 13 -1.31 3.91 -10.37
CA LYS A 13 -0.66 5.20 -10.66
C LYS A 13 -1.57 6.41 -10.35
N ALA A 14 -2.88 6.31 -10.62
CA ALA A 14 -3.82 7.37 -10.30
C ALA A 14 -3.87 7.66 -8.80
N LEU A 15 -3.91 6.62 -7.96
CA LEU A 15 -3.85 6.77 -6.50
C LEU A 15 -2.50 7.28 -6.02
N VAL A 16 -1.39 6.89 -6.67
CA VAL A 16 -0.06 7.43 -6.38
C VAL A 16 -0.06 8.95 -6.55
N ALA A 17 -0.57 9.45 -7.68
CA ALA A 17 -0.64 10.89 -7.95
C ALA A 17 -1.55 11.63 -6.95
N GLU A 18 -2.73 11.09 -6.67
CA GLU A 18 -3.69 11.67 -5.71
C GLU A 18 -3.09 11.76 -4.30
N ILE A 19 -2.54 10.66 -3.78
CA ILE A 19 -1.93 10.59 -2.45
C ILE A 19 -0.73 11.53 -2.37
N THR A 20 0.08 11.60 -3.43
CA THR A 20 1.23 12.52 -3.51
C THR A 20 0.77 13.96 -3.38
N GLY A 21 -0.26 14.36 -4.12
CA GLY A 21 -0.84 15.72 -4.04
C GLY A 21 -1.38 16.02 -2.64
N ASN A 22 -2.18 15.13 -2.10
CA ASN A 22 -2.79 15.29 -0.77
C ASN A 22 -1.74 15.41 0.34
N LEU A 23 -0.76 14.50 0.38
CA LEU A 23 0.28 14.53 1.41
C LEU A 23 1.25 15.69 1.23
N SER A 24 1.61 16.05 -0.02
CA SER A 24 2.47 17.22 -0.28
C SER A 24 1.85 18.49 0.29
N ASN A 25 0.55 18.71 0.04
CA ASN A 25 -0.15 19.90 0.53
C ASN A 25 -0.22 19.93 2.05
N ARG A 26 -0.54 18.79 2.69
CA ARG A 26 -0.70 18.71 4.15
C ARG A 26 0.61 18.80 4.92
N LEU A 27 1.72 18.30 4.35
CA LEU A 27 3.01 18.20 5.02
C LEU A 27 3.98 19.33 4.66
N LYS A 28 3.60 20.19 3.71
CA LYS A 28 4.41 21.32 3.26
C LYS A 28 4.86 22.23 4.41
N THR A 29 3.95 22.53 5.32
CA THR A 29 4.21 23.38 6.49
C THR A 29 5.23 22.79 7.47
N LEU A 30 5.41 21.46 7.42
CA LEU A 30 6.38 20.74 8.24
C LEU A 30 7.75 20.59 7.56
N GLY A 31 7.92 21.15 6.36
CA GLY A 31 9.16 21.03 5.58
C GLY A 31 9.43 19.60 5.07
N ILE A 32 8.39 18.76 4.96
CA ILE A 32 8.49 17.39 4.48
C ILE A 32 8.21 17.36 2.99
N THR A 33 9.16 16.82 2.23
CA THR A 33 9.05 16.65 0.78
C THR A 33 8.44 15.28 0.45
N VAL A 34 7.36 15.29 -0.34
CA VAL A 34 6.67 14.10 -0.84
C VAL A 34 6.81 14.06 -2.36
N LYS A 35 7.22 12.94 -2.92
CA LYS A 35 7.31 12.75 -4.38
C LYS A 35 6.79 11.37 -4.79
N GLU A 36 6.26 11.30 -6.00
CA GLU A 36 5.90 10.04 -6.62
C GLU A 36 7.08 9.41 -7.35
N LEU A 37 7.07 8.07 -7.42
CA LEU A 37 8.05 7.28 -8.14
C LEU A 37 7.33 6.11 -8.81
N THR A 38 7.03 6.27 -10.10
CA THR A 38 6.26 5.32 -10.90
C THR A 38 7.02 4.88 -12.16
N GLY A 39 6.40 4.08 -13.01
CA GLY A 39 6.96 3.73 -14.32
C GLY A 39 7.24 4.95 -15.19
N ASP A 40 6.37 5.96 -15.09
CA ASP A 40 6.39 7.16 -15.93
C ASP A 40 7.18 8.32 -15.31
N VAL A 41 7.29 8.34 -13.97
CA VAL A 41 7.98 9.39 -13.23
C VAL A 41 9.27 8.84 -12.60
N HIS A 42 10.40 9.36 -13.07
CA HIS A 42 11.72 9.01 -12.56
C HIS A 42 12.27 10.13 -11.69
N LEU A 43 12.88 9.76 -10.58
CA LEU A 43 13.59 10.69 -9.72
C LEU A 43 15.10 10.50 -9.89
N SER A 44 15.84 11.61 -9.95
CA SER A 44 17.30 11.57 -9.88
C SER A 44 17.76 11.16 -8.47
N LYS A 45 19.03 10.74 -8.34
CA LYS A 45 19.59 10.38 -7.02
C LYS A 45 19.49 11.53 -6.01
N SER A 46 19.78 12.77 -6.44
CA SER A 46 19.65 13.95 -5.57
C SER A 46 18.21 14.19 -5.13
N GLN A 47 17.24 14.04 -6.05
CA GLN A 47 15.82 14.17 -5.72
C GLN A 47 15.36 13.10 -4.74
N ILE A 48 15.84 11.86 -4.88
CA ILE A 48 15.58 10.77 -3.94
C ILE A 48 16.16 11.09 -2.56
N GLU A 49 17.38 11.61 -2.49
CA GLU A 49 18.02 11.98 -1.23
C GLU A 49 17.28 13.08 -0.48
N GLU A 50 16.78 14.07 -1.18
CA GLU A 50 16.03 15.20 -0.61
C GLU A 50 14.59 14.86 -0.20
N THR A 51 14.04 13.74 -0.72
CA THR A 51 12.65 13.35 -0.47
C THR A 51 12.53 12.50 0.78
N GLN A 52 11.63 12.85 1.69
CA GLN A 52 11.35 12.09 2.91
C GLN A 52 10.27 11.02 2.68
N ILE A 53 9.25 11.31 1.88
CA ILE A 53 8.14 10.38 1.61
C ILE A 53 8.08 10.10 0.11
N ILE A 54 8.14 8.84 -0.25
CA ILE A 54 8.03 8.37 -1.64
C ILE A 54 6.73 7.57 -1.76
N ILE A 55 5.90 7.97 -2.72
CA ILE A 55 4.69 7.23 -3.09
C ILE A 55 5.00 6.46 -4.36
N SER A 56 4.75 5.15 -4.39
CA SER A 56 5.14 4.29 -5.51
C SER A 56 4.11 3.20 -5.77
N THR A 57 4.18 2.59 -6.95
CA THR A 57 3.46 1.34 -7.22
C THR A 57 4.28 0.12 -6.75
N PRO A 58 3.62 -1.03 -6.47
CA PRO A 58 4.32 -2.24 -6.07
C PRO A 58 5.42 -2.65 -7.07
N GLU A 59 5.12 -2.64 -8.35
CA GLU A 59 6.03 -3.06 -9.41
C GLU A 59 7.28 -2.18 -9.48
N LYS A 60 7.08 -0.86 -9.35
CA LYS A 60 8.21 0.08 -9.38
C LYS A 60 9.10 -0.07 -8.14
N TRP A 61 8.49 -0.21 -6.97
CA TRP A 61 9.23 -0.42 -5.72
C TRP A 61 9.99 -1.75 -5.74
N ASP A 62 9.38 -2.81 -6.27
CA ASP A 62 10.03 -4.11 -6.46
C ASP A 62 11.30 -4.00 -7.32
N ILE A 63 11.22 -3.29 -8.46
CA ILE A 63 12.37 -3.06 -9.33
C ILE A 63 13.49 -2.31 -8.60
N ILE A 64 13.15 -1.29 -7.82
CA ILE A 64 14.15 -0.48 -7.09
C ILE A 64 14.87 -1.32 -6.05
N THR A 65 14.14 -2.11 -5.28
CA THR A 65 14.71 -2.94 -4.22
C THR A 65 15.57 -4.09 -4.71
N ARG A 66 15.50 -4.41 -6.02
CA ARG A 66 16.37 -5.40 -6.67
C ARG A 66 17.69 -4.81 -7.18
N LYS A 67 17.76 -3.49 -7.39
CA LYS A 67 18.95 -2.84 -7.93
C LYS A 67 20.03 -2.69 -6.87
N THR A 68 21.21 -3.23 -7.13
CA THR A 68 22.35 -3.21 -6.20
C THR A 68 22.81 -1.79 -5.86
N GLY A 69 22.66 -0.83 -6.78
CA GLY A 69 23.07 0.58 -6.59
C GLY A 69 22.15 1.42 -5.69
N GLU A 70 20.95 0.92 -5.37
CA GLU A 70 19.97 1.63 -4.54
C GLU A 70 19.98 1.18 -3.06
N ARG A 71 20.95 0.35 -2.67
CA ARG A 71 21.01 -0.26 -1.34
C ARG A 71 21.07 0.78 -0.22
N LEU A 72 21.88 1.82 -0.39
CA LEU A 72 22.01 2.92 0.59
C LEU A 72 20.70 3.70 0.79
N PHE A 73 19.89 3.81 -0.25
CA PHE A 73 18.58 4.43 -0.15
C PHE A 73 17.61 3.55 0.63
N VAL A 74 17.55 2.24 0.31
CA VAL A 74 16.65 1.28 0.96
C VAL A 74 16.96 1.15 2.47
N GLU A 75 18.22 1.25 2.89
CA GLU A 75 18.62 1.22 4.29
C GLU A 75 18.11 2.43 5.11
N LYS A 76 17.84 3.55 4.45
CA LYS A 76 17.24 4.74 5.08
C LYS A 76 15.72 4.62 5.28
N VAL A 77 15.08 3.63 4.68
CA VAL A 77 13.63 3.43 4.81
C VAL A 77 13.32 2.88 6.21
N LYS A 78 12.48 3.60 6.95
CA LYS A 78 12.08 3.24 8.32
C LYS A 78 10.61 2.81 8.41
N LEU A 79 9.83 3.13 7.39
CA LEU A 79 8.41 2.78 7.33
C LEU A 79 8.04 2.48 5.88
N ILE A 80 7.37 1.35 5.68
CA ILE A 80 6.71 0.98 4.42
C ILE A 80 5.24 0.77 4.73
N ILE A 81 4.37 1.54 4.07
CA ILE A 81 2.93 1.39 4.13
C ILE A 81 2.50 0.73 2.82
N ILE A 82 1.81 -0.38 2.92
CA ILE A 82 1.24 -1.11 1.78
C ILE A 82 -0.27 -0.92 1.83
N ASP A 83 -0.76 -0.15 0.88
CA ASP A 83 -2.20 0.07 0.75
C ASP A 83 -2.84 -1.08 -0.03
N GLU A 84 -4.11 -1.34 0.28
CA GLU A 84 -4.91 -2.42 -0.32
C GLU A 84 -4.20 -3.79 -0.23
N ILE A 85 -3.64 -4.12 0.94
CA ILE A 85 -2.84 -5.35 1.11
C ILE A 85 -3.64 -6.64 0.84
N HIS A 86 -4.97 -6.58 0.80
CA HIS A 86 -5.82 -7.71 0.39
C HIS A 86 -5.55 -8.16 -1.04
N LEU A 87 -4.91 -7.33 -1.89
CA LEU A 87 -4.43 -7.71 -3.21
C LEU A 87 -3.32 -8.79 -3.19
N LEU A 88 -2.86 -9.22 -2.01
CA LEU A 88 -2.02 -10.43 -1.88
C LEU A 88 -2.69 -11.67 -2.48
N SER A 89 -4.02 -11.73 -2.49
CA SER A 89 -4.79 -12.82 -3.11
C SER A 89 -5.08 -12.63 -4.60
N ASP A 90 -4.64 -11.54 -5.20
CA ASP A 90 -4.85 -11.19 -6.61
C ASP A 90 -3.61 -11.47 -7.46
N SER A 91 -3.68 -11.19 -8.74
CA SER A 91 -2.59 -11.31 -9.72
C SER A 91 -1.31 -10.53 -9.33
N ARG A 92 -1.45 -9.51 -8.53
CA ARG A 92 -0.33 -8.71 -7.97
C ARG A 92 0.28 -9.26 -6.69
N GLY A 93 -0.32 -10.30 -6.12
CA GLY A 93 0.15 -10.93 -4.88
C GLY A 93 1.64 -11.25 -4.87
N PRO A 94 2.18 -11.93 -5.90
CA PRO A 94 3.60 -12.29 -5.94
C PRO A 94 4.56 -11.11 -5.85
N VAL A 95 4.19 -9.94 -6.38
CA VAL A 95 5.02 -8.73 -6.28
C VAL A 95 5.02 -8.20 -4.84
N LEU A 96 3.85 -8.13 -4.20
CA LEU A 96 3.72 -7.70 -2.81
C LEU A 96 4.44 -8.65 -1.85
N GLU A 97 4.28 -9.96 -2.02
CA GLU A 97 4.99 -10.97 -1.26
C GLU A 97 6.51 -10.81 -1.37
N SER A 98 7.02 -10.58 -2.58
CA SER A 98 8.44 -10.35 -2.84
C SER A 98 8.97 -9.11 -2.13
N ILE A 99 8.19 -8.03 -2.07
CA ILE A 99 8.54 -6.79 -1.36
C ILE A 99 8.59 -7.06 0.15
N ILE A 100 7.56 -7.70 0.69
CA ILE A 100 7.46 -8.02 2.13
C ILE A 100 8.63 -8.93 2.54
N ALA A 101 8.83 -10.04 1.84
CA ALA A 101 9.89 -11.00 2.14
C ALA A 101 11.28 -10.36 2.11
N ARG A 102 11.54 -9.51 1.11
CA ARG A 102 12.82 -8.81 0.97
C ARG A 102 13.03 -7.79 2.08
N THR A 103 11.99 -7.07 2.47
CA THR A 103 12.05 -6.11 3.58
C THR A 103 12.32 -6.82 4.89
N ILE A 104 11.63 -7.92 5.17
CA ILE A 104 11.84 -8.73 6.38
C ILE A 104 13.28 -9.26 6.42
N ARG A 105 13.75 -9.85 5.32
CA ARG A 105 15.12 -10.35 5.22
C ARG A 105 16.15 -9.23 5.42
N GLN A 106 15.91 -8.05 4.88
CA GLN A 106 16.79 -6.90 5.07
C GLN A 106 16.88 -6.50 6.54
N VAL A 107 15.73 -6.41 7.25
CA VAL A 107 15.70 -6.10 8.69
C VAL A 107 16.47 -7.14 9.48
N GLU A 108 16.31 -8.43 9.18
CA GLU A 108 17.02 -9.52 9.85
C GLU A 108 18.53 -9.47 9.63
N THR A 109 18.94 -9.12 8.40
CA THR A 109 20.37 -9.10 8.04
C THR A 109 21.09 -7.85 8.51
N SER A 110 20.45 -6.67 8.36
CA SER A 110 21.08 -5.38 8.68
C SER A 110 20.89 -4.95 10.14
N GLN A 111 19.98 -5.59 10.88
CA GLN A 111 19.55 -5.20 12.23
C GLN A 111 19.00 -3.76 12.30
N LEU A 112 18.69 -3.16 11.14
CA LEU A 112 18.07 -1.83 11.03
C LEU A 112 16.55 -1.97 10.97
N PRO A 113 15.81 -1.44 11.96
CA PRO A 113 14.37 -1.62 12.00
C PRO A 113 13.68 -0.86 10.87
N THR A 114 12.86 -1.56 10.10
CA THR A 114 11.89 -1.00 9.16
C THR A 114 10.51 -1.52 9.55
N ARG A 115 9.58 -0.61 9.79
CA ARG A 115 8.20 -0.97 10.12
C ARG A 115 7.42 -1.23 8.84
N LEU A 116 6.70 -2.36 8.79
CA LEU A 116 5.71 -2.66 7.77
C LEU A 116 4.31 -2.36 8.32
N VAL A 117 3.49 -1.66 7.53
CA VAL A 117 2.09 -1.40 7.82
C VAL A 117 1.27 -1.80 6.61
N GLY A 118 0.27 -2.66 6.80
CA GLY A 118 -0.70 -3.03 5.77
C GLY A 118 -2.04 -2.35 6.04
N LEU A 119 -2.60 -1.69 5.05
CA LEU A 119 -3.95 -1.15 5.06
C LEU A 119 -4.81 -2.03 4.15
N SER A 120 -5.99 -2.40 4.63
CA SER A 120 -6.85 -3.36 3.92
C SER A 120 -8.32 -2.98 4.00
N ALA A 121 -9.07 -3.33 2.98
CA ALA A 121 -10.51 -3.54 3.10
C ALA A 121 -10.81 -4.70 4.07
N THR A 122 -12.08 -4.92 4.37
CA THR A 122 -12.50 -6.03 5.23
C THR A 122 -12.04 -7.38 4.64
N LEU A 123 -11.27 -8.13 5.43
CA LEU A 123 -10.76 -9.45 5.08
C LEU A 123 -11.18 -10.49 6.13
N PRO A 124 -11.72 -11.64 5.73
CA PRO A 124 -12.02 -12.72 6.66
C PRO A 124 -10.77 -13.32 7.30
N ASN A 125 -9.66 -13.37 6.55
CA ASN A 125 -8.37 -13.92 6.95
C ASN A 125 -7.33 -12.87 7.34
N TYR A 126 -7.75 -11.74 7.92
CA TYR A 126 -6.86 -10.63 8.31
C TYR A 126 -5.72 -11.06 9.26
N LYS A 127 -5.94 -12.13 10.06
CA LYS A 127 -4.92 -12.69 10.95
C LYS A 127 -3.75 -13.32 10.18
N ASP A 128 -4.04 -13.98 9.07
CA ASP A 128 -3.02 -14.60 8.22
C ASP A 128 -2.18 -13.52 7.53
N VAL A 129 -2.83 -12.46 7.04
CA VAL A 129 -2.13 -11.28 6.49
C VAL A 129 -1.25 -10.62 7.56
N GLY A 130 -1.75 -10.50 8.79
CA GLY A 130 -0.96 -10.02 9.92
C GLY A 130 0.27 -10.90 10.19
N ALA A 131 0.13 -12.23 10.09
CA ALA A 131 1.25 -13.16 10.26
C ALA A 131 2.29 -13.02 9.14
N VAL A 132 1.88 -12.82 7.89
CA VAL A 132 2.79 -12.54 6.76
C VAL A 132 3.60 -11.27 7.00
N LEU A 133 2.98 -10.23 7.55
CA LEU A 133 3.66 -8.98 7.93
C LEU A 133 4.45 -9.09 9.24
N ARG A 134 4.43 -10.26 9.91
CA ARG A 134 5.00 -10.48 11.25
C ARG A 134 4.49 -9.47 12.29
N THR A 135 3.21 -9.13 12.20
CA THR A 135 2.57 -8.18 13.09
C THR A 135 2.36 -8.83 14.47
N LYS A 136 2.70 -8.11 15.54
CA LYS A 136 2.38 -8.50 16.91
C LYS A 136 0.88 -8.30 17.18
N LYS A 137 0.34 -8.95 18.21
CA LYS A 137 -1.09 -8.83 18.58
C LYS A 137 -1.53 -7.37 18.76
N GLU A 138 -0.69 -6.57 19.39
CA GLU A 138 -0.94 -5.15 19.68
C GLU A 138 -0.93 -4.27 18.42
N GLY A 139 -0.39 -4.78 17.30
CA GLY A 139 -0.34 -4.09 16.00
C GLY A 139 -1.39 -4.57 15.03
N LEU A 140 -2.24 -5.53 15.40
CA LEU A 140 -3.29 -6.06 14.54
C LEU A 140 -4.64 -5.43 14.90
N PHE A 141 -5.14 -4.57 14.03
CA PHE A 141 -6.39 -3.84 14.22
C PHE A 141 -7.46 -4.36 13.26
N TYR A 142 -8.66 -4.56 13.79
CA TYR A 142 -9.84 -4.92 13.02
C TYR A 142 -10.95 -3.90 13.31
N PHE A 143 -11.43 -3.25 12.27
CA PHE A 143 -12.48 -2.25 12.35
C PHE A 143 -13.76 -2.82 11.76
N ASP A 144 -14.74 -3.12 12.59
CA ASP A 144 -16.04 -3.63 12.18
C ASP A 144 -17.00 -2.51 11.76
N GLN A 145 -18.27 -2.84 11.52
CA GLN A 145 -19.28 -1.89 11.08
C GLN A 145 -19.56 -0.76 12.08
N SER A 146 -19.25 -0.95 13.37
CA SER A 146 -19.46 0.07 14.41
C SER A 146 -18.58 1.30 14.21
N TYR A 147 -17.44 1.15 13.52
CA TYR A 147 -16.53 2.24 13.16
C TYR A 147 -16.99 3.05 11.94
N ARG A 148 -18.04 2.63 11.23
CA ARG A 148 -18.54 3.36 10.06
C ARG A 148 -19.39 4.55 10.52
N PRO A 149 -19.07 5.79 10.08
CA PRO A 149 -19.92 6.96 10.37
C PRO A 149 -21.33 6.83 9.77
N ILE A 150 -21.43 6.15 8.63
CA ILE A 150 -22.68 5.85 7.93
C ILE A 150 -22.81 4.33 7.81
N PRO A 151 -23.87 3.73 8.35
CA PRO A 151 -24.12 2.29 8.22
C PRO A 151 -24.20 1.85 6.76
N LEU A 152 -23.64 0.68 6.44
CA LEU A 152 -23.75 0.07 5.13
C LEU A 152 -24.77 -1.08 5.18
N GLU A 153 -25.85 -0.94 4.43
CA GLU A 153 -26.80 -2.01 4.17
C GLU A 153 -26.55 -2.61 2.79
N GLN A 154 -26.47 -3.93 2.72
CA GLN A 154 -26.32 -4.67 1.47
C GLN A 154 -27.57 -5.48 1.22
N ARG A 155 -28.22 -5.28 0.07
CA ARG A 155 -29.39 -6.04 -0.35
C ARG A 155 -29.09 -6.82 -1.62
N TYR A 156 -29.29 -8.12 -1.60
CA TYR A 156 -29.13 -8.98 -2.75
C TYR A 156 -30.48 -9.27 -3.36
N VAL A 157 -30.68 -8.87 -4.61
CA VAL A 157 -31.92 -9.14 -5.37
C VAL A 157 -31.63 -10.22 -6.39
N GLY A 158 -32.21 -11.41 -6.18
CA GLY A 158 -32.12 -12.52 -7.12
C GLY A 158 -33.27 -12.46 -8.15
N VAL A 159 -32.93 -12.59 -9.44
CA VAL A 159 -33.90 -12.68 -10.54
C VAL A 159 -33.89 -14.11 -11.09
N THR A 160 -35.02 -14.82 -10.94
CA THR A 160 -35.16 -16.22 -11.34
C THR A 160 -35.51 -16.42 -12.82
N GLU A 161 -36.00 -15.38 -13.51
CA GLU A 161 -36.33 -15.47 -14.94
C GLU A 161 -35.07 -15.49 -15.83
N LYS A 162 -34.97 -16.52 -16.66
CA LYS A 162 -33.79 -16.79 -17.50
C LYS A 162 -33.66 -15.92 -18.74
N LYS A 163 -34.77 -15.46 -19.35
CA LYS A 163 -34.78 -14.60 -20.58
C LYS A 163 -36.09 -13.78 -20.69
N GLY A 164 -36.02 -12.59 -21.33
CA GLY A 164 -37.16 -11.81 -21.80
C GLY A 164 -37.25 -10.39 -21.21
N VAL A 165 -38.21 -9.63 -21.73
CA VAL A 165 -38.49 -8.24 -21.35
C VAL A 165 -38.82 -8.09 -19.85
N ARG A 166 -39.44 -9.08 -19.22
CA ARG A 166 -39.72 -9.11 -17.77
C ARG A 166 -38.45 -9.06 -16.92
N LYS A 167 -37.34 -9.67 -17.37
CA LYS A 167 -36.05 -9.61 -16.65
C LYS A 167 -35.48 -8.20 -16.64
N MET A 168 -35.60 -7.47 -17.75
CA MET A 168 -35.15 -6.07 -17.83
C MET A 168 -35.95 -5.14 -16.93
N LEU A 169 -37.26 -5.36 -16.80
CA LEU A 169 -38.15 -4.56 -15.96
C LEU A 169 -37.96 -4.82 -14.45
N MET A 170 -37.33 -5.94 -14.06
CA MET A 170 -37.03 -6.25 -12.66
C MET A 170 -35.65 -5.77 -12.20
N ILE A 171 -34.79 -5.34 -13.13
CA ILE A 171 -33.42 -4.90 -12.85
C ILE A 171 -33.31 -3.36 -12.85
N ASN A 172 -34.28 -2.66 -13.44
CA ASN A 172 -34.42 -1.21 -13.38
C ASN A 172 -35.37 -0.83 -12.23
#